data_e1348ecc00d247890ad106899dd2d6f2
#
_entry.id   e1348ecc00d247890ad106899dd2d6f2
#
_cell.length_a   1.000
_cell.length_b   1.000
_cell.length_c   1.000
_cell.angle_alpha   90.00
_cell.angle_beta   90.00
_cell.angle_gamma   90.00
#
_symmetry.space_group_name_H-M   'P 1'
#
loop_
_entity.id
_entity.type
_entity.pdbx_description
1 polymer ?
#
loop_
_entity_poly.entity_id
_entity_poly.type
_entity_poly.pdbx_seq_one_letter_code
_entity_poly.pdbx_strand_id
1 'polypeptide(L)' 'MEVEFMIRLDKFLSEMGVGTRQEVKQYIRKGKVEVDGEIAKRPELKVDETKANVTLDGERIGYASYV' A
#
# COMPACT_ATOMS: atom_id res chain seq x y z
N MET A 1 -24.55 7.27 -6.52
CA MET A 1 -23.27 7.79 -6.84
C MET A 1 -22.19 7.25 -5.95
N GLU A 2 -21.11 6.83 -6.53
CA GLU A 2 -20.06 6.22 -5.76
C GLU A 2 -18.87 7.08 -5.66
N VAL A 3 -18.33 7.16 -4.49
CA VAL A 3 -17.08 7.85 -4.27
C VAL A 3 -16.03 6.79 -4.08
N GLU A 4 -15.04 6.82 -4.96
CA GLU A 4 -14.01 5.84 -4.85
C GLU A 4 -12.78 6.43 -4.28
N PHE A 5 -12.33 5.84 -3.20
CA PHE A 5 -11.04 6.19 -2.64
C PHE A 5 -10.03 5.10 -2.90
N MET A 6 -10.35 4.22 -3.87
CA MET A 6 -9.47 3.11 -4.18
C MET A 6 -8.30 3.60 -5.01
N ILE A 7 -7.13 3.16 -4.65
CA ILE A 7 -5.90 3.55 -5.30
C ILE A 7 -5.06 2.31 -5.49
N ARG A 8 -4.29 2.28 -6.56
CA ARG A 8 -3.41 1.14 -6.78
C ARG A 8 -2.37 1.09 -5.67
N LEU A 9 -2.07 -0.12 -5.24
CA LEU A 9 -1.15 -0.32 -4.13
C LEU A 9 0.22 0.25 -4.44
N ASP A 10 0.71 0.05 -5.66
CA ASP A 10 2.03 0.57 -6.00
C ASP A 10 2.05 2.09 -5.97
N LYS A 11 0.96 2.72 -6.42
CA LYS A 11 0.89 4.16 -6.38
C LYS A 11 0.80 4.65 -4.93
N PHE A 12 0.00 3.98 -4.12
CA PHE A 12 -0.15 4.35 -2.72
C PHE A 12 1.20 4.32 -2.01
N LEU A 13 1.95 3.24 -2.19
CA LEU A 13 3.22 3.11 -1.50
C LEU A 13 4.24 4.11 -2.00
N SER A 14 4.26 4.37 -3.30
CA SER A 14 5.21 5.34 -3.83
C SER A 14 4.88 6.75 -3.34
N GLU A 15 3.60 7.06 -3.19
CA GLU A 15 3.21 8.37 -2.68
C GLU A 15 3.52 8.52 -1.20
N MET A 16 3.57 7.42 -0.49
CA MET A 16 3.95 7.44 0.91
C MET A 16 5.45 7.57 1.11
N GLY A 17 6.21 7.62 0.02
CA GLY A 17 7.64 7.78 0.13
C GLY A 17 8.40 6.52 0.48
N VAL A 18 7.77 5.38 0.27
CA VAL A 18 8.42 4.10 0.58
C VAL A 18 9.53 3.81 -0.41
N GLY A 19 9.39 4.30 -1.64
CA GLY A 19 10.39 4.09 -2.66
C GLY A 19 9.81 4.44 -4.02
N THR A 20 10.59 4.21 -5.07
CA THR A 20 10.09 4.41 -6.42
C THR A 20 9.09 3.31 -6.73
N ARG A 21 8.34 3.49 -7.82
CA ARG A 21 7.38 2.46 -8.21
C ARG A 21 8.06 1.13 -8.50
N GLN A 22 9.25 1.16 -9.06
CA GLN A 22 9.96 -0.07 -9.31
C GLN A 22 10.34 -0.76 -8.01
N GLU A 23 10.81 0.02 -7.03
CA GLU A 23 11.16 -0.55 -5.75
C GLU A 23 9.92 -1.12 -5.06
N VAL A 24 8.83 -0.40 -5.14
CA VAL A 24 7.59 -0.85 -4.53
C VAL A 24 7.15 -2.17 -5.15
N LYS A 25 7.25 -2.28 -6.47
CA LYS A 25 6.86 -3.52 -7.13
C LYS A 25 7.72 -4.68 -6.66
N GLN A 26 8.99 -4.44 -6.41
CA GLN A 26 9.85 -5.49 -5.91
C GLN A 26 9.48 -5.90 -4.49
N TYR A 27 9.16 -4.94 -3.64
CA TYR A 27 8.71 -5.26 -2.30
C TYR A 27 7.47 -6.15 -2.35
N ILE A 28 6.54 -5.82 -3.24
CA ILE A 28 5.32 -6.60 -3.36
C ILE A 28 5.63 -8.01 -3.83
N ARG A 29 6.52 -8.14 -4.81
CA ARG A 29 6.89 -9.45 -5.32
C ARG A 29 7.56 -10.30 -4.27
N LYS A 30 8.31 -9.68 -3.38
CA LYS A 30 9.03 -10.41 -2.35
C LYS A 30 8.15 -10.76 -1.17
N GLY A 31 6.89 -10.37 -1.21
CA GLY A 31 5.97 -10.68 -0.14
C GLY A 31 6.16 -9.84 1.10
N LYS A 32 6.75 -8.66 0.95
CA LYS A 32 7.00 -7.79 2.09
C LYS A 32 5.86 -6.85 2.39
N VAL A 33 4.89 -6.75 1.48
CA VAL A 33 3.77 -5.83 1.64
C VAL A 33 2.53 -6.62 2.01
N GLU A 34 1.86 -6.18 3.06
CA GLU A 34 0.62 -6.80 3.50
C GLU A 34 -0.48 -5.75 3.52
N VAL A 35 -1.67 -6.18 3.14
CA VAL A 35 -2.85 -5.35 3.19
C VAL A 35 -3.88 -6.08 4.03
N ASP A 36 -4.27 -5.45 5.12
CA ASP A 36 -5.25 -6.02 6.06
C ASP A 36 -4.82 -7.40 6.54
N GLY A 37 -3.53 -7.58 6.73
CA GLY A 37 -2.99 -8.82 7.25
C GLY A 37 -2.71 -9.88 6.21
N GLU A 38 -2.97 -9.59 4.94
CA GLU A 38 -2.72 -10.55 3.87
C GLU A 38 -1.62 -10.05 2.97
N ILE A 39 -0.75 -10.95 2.56
CA ILE A 39 0.36 -10.56 1.70
C ILE A 39 -0.18 -10.16 0.34
N ALA A 40 0.19 -8.96 -0.07
CA ALA A 40 -0.19 -8.46 -1.38
C ALA A 40 0.77 -9.00 -2.41
N LYS A 41 0.23 -9.55 -3.49
CA LYS A 41 1.06 -10.15 -4.53
C LYS A 41 1.00 -9.42 -5.84
N ARG A 42 0.17 -8.40 -5.94
CA ARG A 42 -0.01 -7.66 -7.18
C ARG A 42 0.13 -6.18 -6.93
N PRO A 43 0.98 -5.51 -7.69
CA PRO A 43 1.13 -4.07 -7.52
C PRO A 43 -0.11 -3.30 -7.94
N GLU A 44 -0.91 -3.86 -8.82
CA GLU A 44 -2.13 -3.19 -9.29
C GLU A 44 -3.31 -3.42 -8.37
N LEU A 45 -3.13 -4.15 -7.29
CA LEU A 45 -4.18 -4.34 -6.32
C LEU A 45 -4.67 -3.00 -5.82
N LYS A 46 -5.97 -2.82 -5.78
CA LYS A 46 -6.53 -1.56 -5.32
C LYS A 46 -6.86 -1.62 -3.84
N VAL A 47 -6.52 -0.57 -3.15
CA VAL A 47 -6.76 -0.49 -1.72
C VAL A 47 -7.47 0.82 -1.42
N ASP A 48 -8.23 0.82 -0.35
CA ASP A 48 -8.91 2.03 0.13
C ASP A 48 -7.91 2.79 0.98
N GLU A 49 -7.41 3.90 0.45
CA GLU A 49 -6.35 4.63 1.14
C GLU A 49 -6.81 5.18 2.49
N THR A 50 -8.10 5.24 2.73
CA THR A 50 -8.61 5.75 4.00
C THR A 50 -8.82 4.66 5.04
N LYS A 51 -8.92 3.39 4.61
CA LYS A 51 -9.26 2.32 5.52
C LYS A 51 -8.26 1.17 5.51
N ALA A 52 -7.52 1.02 4.43
CA ALA A 52 -6.66 -0.14 4.29
C ALA A 52 -5.51 -0.07 5.30
N ASN A 53 -5.21 -1.21 5.86
CA ASN A 53 -4.10 -1.34 6.79
C ASN A 53 -2.93 -1.94 6.04
N VAL A 54 -2.09 -1.09 5.47
CA VAL A 54 -0.98 -1.53 4.63
C VAL A 54 0.29 -1.51 5.45
N THR A 55 1.01 -2.62 5.42
CA THR A 55 2.29 -2.71 6.10
C THR A 55 3.37 -3.13 5.13
N LEU A 56 4.57 -2.65 5.35
CA LEU A 56 5.73 -3.03 4.58
C LEU A 56 6.78 -3.55 5.55
N ASP A 57 7.12 -4.83 5.39
CA ASP A 57 8.13 -5.46 6.22
C ASP A 57 7.77 -5.31 7.71
N GLY A 58 6.48 -5.40 7.99
CA GLY A 58 5.99 -5.29 9.35
C GLY A 58 5.74 -3.88 9.84
N GLU A 59 6.06 -2.90 9.02
CA GLU A 59 5.92 -1.51 9.43
C GLU A 59 4.69 -0.90 8.76
N ARG A 60 3.86 -0.28 9.56
CA ARG A 60 2.63 0.28 9.04
C ARG A 60 2.89 1.50 8.18
N ILE A 61 2.30 1.51 7.01
CA ILE A 61 2.45 2.59 6.05
C ILE A 61 1.10 3.27 5.89
N GLY A 62 1.09 4.58 5.96
CA GLY A 62 -0.14 5.31 5.76
C GLY A 62 0.07 6.78 6.00
N TYR A 63 -1.00 7.53 5.84
CA TYR A 63 -0.94 8.94 6.12
C TYR A 63 -0.68 9.13 7.60
N ALA A 64 0.18 10.05 7.91
CA ALA A 64 0.52 10.30 9.28
C ALA A 64 -0.73 10.68 10.03
N SER A 65 -0.89 10.05 11.15
CA SER A 65 -2.02 10.34 11.98
C SER A 65 -1.47 10.60 13.35
N TYR A 66 -1.74 11.75 13.86
CA TYR A 66 -1.28 12.02 15.18
C TYR A 66 -2.26 12.83 15.90
N VAL A 67 -2.07 12.79 17.07
CA VAL A 67 -2.95 13.51 17.98
C VAL A 67 -2.32 14.78 18.42
#